data_4b5af980cd0183a26d77a0e8339c1f08
#
_entry.id   4b5af980cd0183a26d77a0e8339c1f08
#
_cell.length_a   1.000
_cell.length_b   1.000
_cell.length_c   1.000
_cell.angle_alpha   90.00
_cell.angle_beta   90.00
_cell.angle_gamma   90.00
#
_symmetry.space_group_name_H-M   'P 1'
#
loop_
_entity.id
_entity.type
_entity.pdbx_description
1 polymer ?
#
loop_
_entity_poly.entity_id
_entity_poly.type
_entity_poly.pdbx_seq_one_letter_code
_entity_poly.pdbx_strand_id
1 'polypeptide(L)'
;MRRSLALLLALLTTACGGGGGGTERRTLVDSRDNYDPRSLDPALSTDVPTGRAVAYLFDGLTRFTPDARVVPALATSWETSSDGLTYTFHLRRGVTFTDGTPFAARQVLASWQRVLDPKIRGGRGWPLYPIVGAKEYADGKATAIQGLSAPNDSTLVVVLKEPFAIFPKLLAMPVASIAPERVPDGFGERPIGTGPWKLVEWKHDDYLLFAPNESYWGGRPRADSLKARIIAEPSTAVAEFQSGNVDVLQIPQGEIADWQEDTERRKLLASTPSLQLVYVAINTTRGPLADVRVRQALNYAVDRQRIVRNLIAGRGELAAGVIPSSLPGSDKTRIGYQFDTTRARQLLREAGHANGIDLDLWTSTNPIYVRIAETLQAYLKLSGIRVKVVQRESAAAREAARKGGADLFIKDWYADYPDAENFLYPLLHSANKGVGGNVSYYANARFDSLVTLSRREPDEAKRVALYKEADQVAFRDAPMIFLWFYSELYAVQPWLKGFQPPVIFNGQPWTTVTTTAATNGKIASSEEVP
;
A
#
# COMPACT_ATOMS: atom_id res chain seq x y z
N MET A 1 -25.24 -39.81 84.41
CA MET A 1 -25.40 -38.37 84.52
C MET A 1 -24.39 -37.68 83.62
N ARG A 2 -24.75 -37.24 82.42
CA ARG A 2 -24.07 -36.24 81.62
C ARG A 2 -25.00 -35.92 80.45
N ARG A 3 -25.57 -34.72 80.45
CA ARG A 3 -26.42 -34.18 79.39
C ARG A 3 -25.55 -33.59 78.31
N SER A 4 -25.69 -34.10 77.10
CA SER A 4 -25.06 -33.54 75.91
C SER A 4 -26.00 -32.52 75.26
N LEU A 5 -25.56 -31.30 75.15
CA LEU A 5 -26.18 -30.15 74.46
C LEU A 5 -25.79 -30.17 72.99
N ALA A 6 -26.74 -30.45 72.11
CA ALA A 6 -26.52 -30.35 70.67
C ALA A 6 -26.77 -28.90 70.21
N LEU A 7 -25.74 -28.24 69.72
CA LEU A 7 -25.81 -26.92 69.12
C LEU A 7 -26.13 -27.10 67.64
N LEU A 8 -27.27 -26.64 67.18
CA LEU A 8 -27.67 -26.57 65.80
C LEU A 8 -27.00 -25.28 65.19
N LEU A 9 -26.03 -25.44 64.31
CA LEU A 9 -25.44 -24.35 63.52
C LEU A 9 -26.23 -24.23 62.23
N ALA A 10 -27.11 -23.23 62.15
CA ALA A 10 -27.76 -22.84 60.87
C ALA A 10 -26.79 -22.07 59.98
N LEU A 11 -26.34 -22.72 58.93
CA LEU A 11 -25.59 -22.02 57.83
C LEU A 11 -26.59 -21.21 57.00
N LEU A 12 -26.58 -19.89 57.21
CA LEU A 12 -27.15 -18.93 56.26
C LEU A 12 -26.20 -18.82 55.07
N THR A 13 -26.49 -19.48 53.95
CA THR A 13 -25.88 -19.20 52.67
C THR A 13 -26.51 -17.95 52.08
N THR A 14 -25.92 -16.79 52.35
CA THR A 14 -26.18 -15.58 51.58
C THR A 14 -25.62 -15.76 50.17
N ALA A 15 -26.49 -16.09 49.23
CA ALA A 15 -26.20 -15.99 47.81
C ALA A 15 -26.06 -14.50 47.43
N CYS A 16 -24.84 -13.97 47.48
CA CYS A 16 -24.52 -12.72 46.81
C CYS A 16 -24.52 -12.97 45.31
N GLY A 17 -25.69 -12.85 44.69
CA GLY A 17 -25.83 -12.67 43.27
C GLY A 17 -25.35 -11.25 42.87
N GLY A 18 -24.04 -11.03 42.88
CA GLY A 18 -23.42 -9.85 42.30
C GLY A 18 -23.23 -10.12 40.83
N GLY A 19 -24.24 -9.82 40.02
CA GLY A 19 -24.08 -9.66 38.57
C GLY A 19 -23.21 -8.44 38.25
N GLY A 20 -21.92 -8.55 38.52
CA GLY A 20 -20.92 -7.64 37.96
C GLY A 20 -20.76 -8.00 36.49
N GLY A 21 -21.61 -7.42 35.64
CA GLY A 21 -21.35 -7.34 34.21
C GLY A 21 -20.14 -6.45 33.97
N GLY A 22 -18.96 -6.97 34.29
CA GLY A 22 -17.71 -6.38 33.79
C GLY A 22 -17.80 -6.46 32.28
N THR A 23 -17.95 -5.29 31.65
CA THR A 23 -17.83 -5.18 30.20
C THR A 23 -16.43 -5.69 29.85
N GLU A 24 -16.37 -6.90 29.32
CA GLU A 24 -15.11 -7.46 28.81
C GLU A 24 -14.53 -6.48 27.79
N ARG A 25 -13.34 -5.98 28.06
CA ARG A 25 -12.66 -5.07 27.16
C ARG A 25 -12.37 -5.80 25.85
N ARG A 26 -12.90 -5.26 24.76
CA ARG A 26 -12.75 -5.81 23.40
C ARG A 26 -11.55 -5.16 22.73
N THR A 27 -10.39 -5.80 22.91
CA THR A 27 -9.15 -5.37 22.27
C THR A 27 -9.01 -6.05 20.91
N LEU A 28 -8.85 -5.26 19.86
CA LEU A 28 -8.42 -5.76 18.54
C LEU A 28 -6.90 -5.91 18.52
N VAL A 29 -6.39 -7.00 17.97
CA VAL A 29 -4.95 -7.26 17.89
C VAL A 29 -4.51 -7.48 16.44
N ASP A 30 -3.80 -6.50 15.89
CA ASP A 30 -3.22 -6.52 14.55
C ASP A 30 -1.74 -6.91 14.63
N SER A 31 -1.26 -7.81 13.76
CA SER A 31 0.16 -8.20 13.68
C SER A 31 0.70 -8.12 12.26
N ARG A 32 0.24 -7.15 11.46
CA ARG A 32 0.70 -6.98 10.09
C ARG A 32 2.06 -6.28 9.97
N ASP A 33 2.57 -5.70 11.06
CA ASP A 33 3.86 -5.04 11.07
C ASP A 33 4.95 -5.95 11.65
N ASN A 34 6.09 -6.03 10.97
CA ASN A 34 7.23 -6.85 11.35
C ASN A 34 8.46 -6.02 11.76
N TYR A 35 8.34 -4.71 11.80
CA TYR A 35 9.33 -3.78 12.34
C TYR A 35 8.64 -2.52 12.87
N ASP A 36 9.36 -1.83 13.74
CA ASP A 36 8.87 -0.66 14.46
C ASP A 36 8.69 0.55 13.53
N PRO A 37 7.62 1.34 13.66
CA PRO A 37 7.54 2.65 13.02
C PRO A 37 8.73 3.52 13.42
N ARG A 38 9.27 4.29 12.49
CA ARG A 38 10.40 5.18 12.79
C ARG A 38 9.99 6.41 13.59
N SER A 39 8.75 6.83 13.44
CA SER A 39 8.15 7.99 14.09
C SER A 39 6.65 7.94 13.88
N LEU A 40 5.87 8.56 14.76
CA LEU A 40 4.44 8.76 14.57
C LEU A 40 4.10 10.16 14.05
N ASP A 41 5.12 10.91 13.64
CA ASP A 41 4.97 12.21 13.00
C ASP A 41 4.63 12.06 11.52
N PRO A 42 3.47 12.58 11.03
CA PRO A 42 3.10 12.49 9.61
C PRO A 42 4.16 13.01 8.65
N ALA A 43 4.88 14.09 9.03
CA ALA A 43 5.91 14.69 8.18
C ALA A 43 7.11 13.76 7.93
N LEU A 44 7.29 12.73 8.77
CA LEU A 44 8.35 11.72 8.67
C LEU A 44 7.85 10.36 8.15
N SER A 45 6.60 10.28 7.69
CA SER A 45 6.02 9.03 7.19
C SER A 45 6.64 8.61 5.85
N THR A 46 7.55 7.63 5.88
CA THR A 46 8.32 7.16 4.73
C THR A 46 8.22 5.66 4.47
N ASP A 47 7.64 4.90 5.40
CA ASP A 47 7.51 3.45 5.37
C ASP A 47 6.09 3.01 5.75
N VAL A 48 5.77 1.75 5.51
CA VAL A 48 4.43 1.19 5.69
C VAL A 48 3.98 1.17 7.16
N PRO A 49 4.77 0.66 8.14
CA PRO A 49 4.36 0.69 9.55
C PRO A 49 4.10 2.09 10.08
N THR A 50 5.01 3.06 9.79
CA THR A 50 4.81 4.47 10.13
C THR A 50 3.52 5.01 9.51
N GLY A 51 3.31 4.78 8.22
CA GLY A 51 2.12 5.27 7.51
C GLY A 51 0.82 4.65 8.01
N ARG A 52 0.84 3.39 8.43
CA ARG A 52 -0.30 2.69 9.02
C ARG A 52 -0.66 3.28 10.40
N ALA A 53 0.32 3.45 11.28
CA ALA A 53 0.12 4.06 12.58
C ALA A 53 -0.36 5.52 12.48
N VAL A 54 0.22 6.30 11.55
CA VAL A 54 -0.25 7.67 11.24
C VAL A 54 -1.71 7.68 10.81
N ALA A 55 -2.16 6.73 9.98
CA ALA A 55 -3.55 6.66 9.55
C ALA A 55 -4.54 6.29 10.67
N TYR A 56 -4.09 5.75 11.80
CA TYR A 56 -4.91 5.56 12.99
C TYR A 56 -5.03 6.85 13.81
N LEU A 57 -3.98 7.64 13.87
CA LEU A 57 -3.82 8.79 14.75
C LEU A 57 -4.26 10.11 14.11
N PHE A 58 -4.22 10.21 12.79
CA PHE A 58 -4.43 11.45 12.05
C PHE A 58 -5.39 11.26 10.88
N ASP A 59 -6.03 12.34 10.46
CA ASP A 59 -6.75 12.42 9.21
C ASP A 59 -6.03 13.38 8.23
N GLY A 60 -6.16 13.07 6.92
CA GLY A 60 -5.92 14.01 5.82
C GLY A 60 -7.19 14.78 5.46
N LEU A 61 -7.14 15.60 4.41
CA LEU A 61 -8.35 16.19 3.83
C LEU A 61 -9.25 15.12 3.21
N THR A 62 -8.66 14.10 2.65
CA THR A 62 -9.29 12.90 2.09
C THR A 62 -8.68 11.66 2.75
N ARG A 63 -9.33 10.50 2.57
CA ARG A 63 -8.81 9.22 3.04
C ARG A 63 -9.11 8.09 2.07
N PHE A 64 -8.38 6.99 2.16
CA PHE A 64 -8.69 5.76 1.43
C PHE A 64 -9.67 4.88 2.21
N THR A 65 -10.54 4.20 1.47
CA THR A 65 -11.35 3.08 1.95
C THR A 65 -10.57 1.76 1.80
N PRO A 66 -10.98 0.64 2.42
CA PRO A 66 -10.32 -0.65 2.24
C PRO A 66 -10.24 -1.10 0.77
N ASP A 67 -11.23 -0.76 -0.04
CA ASP A 67 -11.27 -1.00 -1.49
C ASP A 67 -10.56 0.09 -2.32
N ALA A 68 -9.71 0.89 -1.67
CA ALA A 68 -8.84 1.90 -2.28
C ALA A 68 -9.54 3.09 -2.97
N ARG A 69 -10.82 3.35 -2.67
CA ARG A 69 -11.50 4.59 -3.10
C ARG A 69 -11.08 5.77 -2.23
N VAL A 70 -11.05 6.95 -2.80
CA VAL A 70 -10.88 8.21 -2.07
C VAL A 70 -12.23 8.75 -1.64
N VAL A 71 -12.34 9.08 -0.36
CA VAL A 71 -13.55 9.67 0.23
C VAL A 71 -13.20 10.92 1.05
N PRO A 72 -14.17 11.83 1.28
CA PRO A 72 -14.01 12.96 2.18
C PRO A 72 -13.56 12.52 3.59
N ALA A 73 -12.67 13.32 4.21
CA ALA A 73 -12.25 13.17 5.61
C ALA A 73 -12.36 14.52 6.34
N LEU A 74 -11.27 15.24 6.60
CA LEU A 74 -11.35 16.60 7.17
C LEU A 74 -11.96 17.60 6.18
N ALA A 75 -11.85 17.40 4.86
CA ALA A 75 -12.70 18.05 3.90
C ALA A 75 -14.04 17.32 3.79
N THR A 76 -15.17 18.02 3.78
CA THR A 76 -16.50 17.46 3.53
C THR A 76 -16.78 17.33 2.03
N SER A 77 -16.18 18.22 1.23
CA SER A 77 -16.27 18.27 -0.24
C SER A 77 -15.14 19.14 -0.78
N TRP A 78 -14.99 19.09 -2.09
CA TRP A 78 -14.11 20.02 -2.81
C TRP A 78 -14.67 20.31 -4.19
N GLU A 79 -14.30 21.47 -4.73
CA GLU A 79 -14.60 21.92 -6.07
C GLU A 79 -13.29 22.14 -6.83
N THR A 80 -13.35 21.94 -8.14
CA THR A 80 -12.22 22.19 -9.02
C THR A 80 -12.63 23.23 -10.06
N SER A 81 -11.80 24.24 -10.28
CA SER A 81 -12.04 25.24 -11.32
C SER A 81 -12.08 24.60 -12.72
N SER A 82 -12.71 25.24 -13.67
CA SER A 82 -12.89 24.74 -15.04
C SER A 82 -11.58 24.47 -15.78
N ASP A 83 -10.51 25.18 -15.41
CA ASP A 83 -9.13 24.97 -15.92
C ASP A 83 -8.36 23.86 -15.20
N GLY A 84 -8.96 23.28 -14.13
CA GLY A 84 -8.34 22.21 -13.34
C GLY A 84 -7.20 22.65 -12.44
N LEU A 85 -6.94 23.96 -12.30
CA LEU A 85 -5.80 24.49 -11.55
C LEU A 85 -6.10 24.77 -10.09
N THR A 86 -7.34 25.17 -9.77
CA THR A 86 -7.70 25.59 -8.41
C THR A 86 -8.65 24.59 -7.78
N TYR A 87 -8.27 24.11 -6.60
CA TYR A 87 -9.11 23.28 -5.73
C TYR A 87 -9.55 24.11 -4.54
N THR A 88 -10.88 24.16 -4.29
CA THR A 88 -11.47 24.75 -3.11
C THR A 88 -12.02 23.66 -2.22
N PHE A 89 -11.41 23.42 -1.06
CA PHE A 89 -11.83 22.42 -0.09
C PHE A 89 -12.70 23.07 0.99
N HIS A 90 -13.88 22.48 1.23
CA HIS A 90 -14.77 22.83 2.32
C HIS A 90 -14.46 21.96 3.52
N LEU A 91 -13.94 22.55 4.59
CA LEU A 91 -13.45 21.83 5.75
C LEU A 91 -14.56 21.56 6.76
N ARG A 92 -14.46 20.43 7.43
CA ARG A 92 -15.38 20.00 8.50
C ARG A 92 -15.25 20.93 9.69
N ARG A 93 -16.38 21.40 10.22
CA ARG A 93 -16.44 22.19 11.44
C ARG A 93 -16.62 21.33 12.68
N GLY A 94 -16.22 21.80 13.84
CA GLY A 94 -16.39 21.12 15.13
C GLY A 94 -15.46 19.92 15.34
N VAL A 95 -14.46 19.73 14.50
CA VAL A 95 -13.40 18.72 14.72
C VAL A 95 -12.40 19.26 15.74
N THR A 96 -11.97 18.40 16.65
CA THR A 96 -10.91 18.71 17.61
C THR A 96 -9.77 17.72 17.49
N PHE A 97 -8.57 18.15 17.76
CA PHE A 97 -7.44 17.29 18.03
C PHE A 97 -7.63 16.55 19.35
N THR A 98 -6.82 15.52 19.58
CA THR A 98 -6.91 14.68 20.79
C THR A 98 -6.54 15.41 22.09
N ASP A 99 -5.95 16.61 22.00
CA ASP A 99 -5.70 17.53 23.12
C ASP A 99 -6.84 18.55 23.34
N GLY A 100 -7.91 18.49 22.53
CA GLY A 100 -9.05 19.41 22.59
C GLY A 100 -8.91 20.68 21.73
N THR A 101 -7.76 20.92 21.11
CA THR A 101 -7.57 22.07 20.21
C THR A 101 -8.49 21.96 18.98
N PRO A 102 -9.18 23.04 18.55
CA PRO A 102 -10.04 23.00 17.38
C PRO A 102 -9.24 22.94 16.07
N PHE A 103 -9.72 22.14 15.12
CA PHE A 103 -9.22 22.09 13.76
C PHE A 103 -9.80 23.23 12.92
N ALA A 104 -8.95 23.85 12.10
CA ALA A 104 -9.32 24.87 11.11
C ALA A 104 -8.33 24.86 9.93
N ALA A 105 -8.58 25.65 8.90
CA ALA A 105 -7.75 25.70 7.68
C ALA A 105 -6.28 26.10 7.94
N ARG A 106 -6.00 26.88 8.98
CA ARG A 106 -4.63 27.27 9.35
C ARG A 106 -3.75 26.07 9.72
N GLN A 107 -4.31 25.01 10.33
CA GLN A 107 -3.56 23.78 10.62
C GLN A 107 -3.17 23.04 9.35
N VAL A 108 -3.98 23.11 8.28
CA VAL A 108 -3.61 22.53 6.99
C VAL A 108 -2.39 23.25 6.40
N LEU A 109 -2.42 24.60 6.41
CA LEU A 109 -1.29 25.42 5.96
C LEU A 109 -0.02 25.07 6.73
N ALA A 110 -0.10 25.07 8.07
CA ALA A 110 1.04 24.78 8.94
C ALA A 110 1.58 23.36 8.72
N SER A 111 0.70 22.35 8.62
CA SER A 111 1.10 20.96 8.41
C SER A 111 1.84 20.77 7.09
N TRP A 112 1.32 21.33 6.00
CA TRP A 112 1.94 21.16 4.69
C TRP A 112 3.21 21.99 4.52
N GLN A 113 3.28 23.19 5.13
CA GLN A 113 4.53 23.95 5.24
C GLN A 113 5.59 23.15 6.00
N ARG A 114 5.20 22.51 7.11
CA ARG A 114 6.10 21.69 7.92
C ARG A 114 6.61 20.46 7.15
N VAL A 115 5.76 19.74 6.43
CA VAL A 115 6.16 18.60 5.57
C VAL A 115 7.19 19.04 4.52
N LEU A 116 7.06 20.24 4.01
CA LEU A 116 7.93 20.82 2.96
C LEU A 116 9.10 21.62 3.52
N ASP A 117 9.22 21.79 4.85
CA ASP A 117 10.34 22.53 5.44
C ASP A 117 11.67 21.79 5.17
N PRO A 118 12.65 22.42 4.50
CA PRO A 118 13.95 21.82 4.22
C PRO A 118 14.73 21.41 5.47
N LYS A 119 14.34 21.93 6.65
CA LYS A 119 14.92 21.55 7.95
C LYS A 119 14.41 20.17 8.42
N ILE A 120 13.24 19.73 7.98
CA ILE A 120 12.68 18.42 8.29
C ILE A 120 13.28 17.40 7.32
N ARG A 121 14.35 16.73 7.77
CA ARG A 121 15.06 15.76 6.97
C ARG A 121 14.32 14.42 6.91
N GLY A 122 14.25 13.83 5.73
CA GLY A 122 13.73 12.48 5.52
C GLY A 122 12.24 12.41 5.17
N GLY A 123 11.55 13.55 5.06
CA GLY A 123 10.15 13.61 4.65
C GLY A 123 9.95 13.30 3.15
N ARG A 124 8.78 12.76 2.81
CA ARG A 124 8.35 12.51 1.43
C ARG A 124 7.40 13.60 0.96
N GLY A 125 7.86 14.87 0.87
CA GLY A 125 7.03 16.03 0.51
C GLY A 125 6.49 16.05 -0.93
N TRP A 126 6.93 15.13 -1.80
CA TRP A 126 6.56 15.10 -3.21
C TRP A 126 5.04 15.08 -3.50
N PRO A 127 4.13 14.52 -2.65
CA PRO A 127 2.69 14.58 -2.93
C PRO A 127 2.14 16.02 -2.96
N LEU A 128 2.83 16.95 -2.34
CA LEU A 128 2.47 18.37 -2.31
C LEU A 128 3.17 19.21 -3.38
N TYR A 129 4.14 18.66 -4.12
CA TYR A 129 4.87 19.40 -5.18
C TYR A 129 4.01 19.89 -6.35
N PRO A 130 2.84 19.31 -6.66
CA PRO A 130 1.93 19.92 -7.63
C PRO A 130 1.48 21.34 -7.28
N ILE A 131 1.49 21.72 -6.00
CA ILE A 131 1.07 23.04 -5.52
C ILE A 131 2.08 24.12 -5.97
N VAL A 132 1.59 25.27 -6.43
CA VAL A 132 2.42 26.41 -6.84
C VAL A 132 3.31 26.87 -5.68
N GLY A 133 4.61 26.96 -5.92
CA GLY A 133 5.61 27.38 -4.92
C GLY A 133 6.02 26.27 -3.93
N ALA A 134 5.38 25.10 -3.91
CA ALA A 134 5.69 24.03 -2.93
C ALA A 134 7.08 23.44 -3.11
N LYS A 135 7.49 23.15 -4.35
CA LYS A 135 8.84 22.61 -4.65
C LYS A 135 9.93 23.65 -4.37
N GLU A 136 9.67 24.90 -4.73
CA GLU A 136 10.57 26.02 -4.51
C GLU A 136 10.77 26.26 -3.00
N TYR A 137 9.70 26.13 -2.21
CA TYR A 137 9.77 26.20 -0.75
C TYR A 137 10.57 25.01 -0.18
N ALA A 138 10.30 23.81 -0.62
CA ALA A 138 11.03 22.60 -0.18
C ALA A 138 12.53 22.64 -0.56
N ASP A 139 12.89 23.32 -1.65
CA ASP A 139 14.28 23.53 -2.06
C ASP A 139 14.95 24.71 -1.31
N GLY A 140 14.25 25.40 -0.41
CA GLY A 140 14.76 26.59 0.27
C GLY A 140 14.87 27.84 -0.60
N LYS A 141 14.23 27.85 -1.79
CA LYS A 141 14.26 28.95 -2.77
C LYS A 141 13.10 29.94 -2.60
N ALA A 142 12.11 29.59 -1.77
CA ALA A 142 10.97 30.44 -1.45
C ALA A 142 10.69 30.41 0.07
N THR A 143 10.12 31.50 0.60
CA THR A 143 9.76 31.63 2.02
C THR A 143 8.30 31.27 2.31
N ALA A 144 7.49 31.06 1.28
CA ALA A 144 6.08 30.71 1.38
C ALA A 144 5.64 29.81 0.20
N ILE A 145 4.57 29.07 0.42
CA ILE A 145 3.92 28.24 -0.62
C ILE A 145 2.79 29.11 -1.22
N GLN A 146 3.05 29.68 -2.38
CA GLN A 146 2.17 30.67 -3.01
C GLN A 146 0.79 30.10 -3.38
N GLY A 147 0.73 28.80 -3.72
CA GLY A 147 -0.51 28.12 -4.10
C GLY A 147 -1.39 27.71 -2.92
N LEU A 148 -1.10 28.12 -1.68
CA LEU A 148 -1.89 27.78 -0.50
C LEU A 148 -2.48 29.03 0.13
N SER A 149 -3.81 29.04 0.35
CA SER A 149 -4.47 30.09 1.13
C SER A 149 -5.68 29.56 1.90
N ALA A 150 -5.98 30.21 3.01
CA ALA A 150 -7.13 29.91 3.86
C ALA A 150 -7.94 31.21 4.04
N PRO A 151 -8.94 31.46 3.18
CA PRO A 151 -9.77 32.68 3.28
C PRO A 151 -10.54 32.78 4.60
N ASN A 152 -10.86 31.65 5.20
CA ASN A 152 -11.49 31.54 6.53
C ASN A 152 -11.17 30.16 7.14
N ASP A 153 -11.61 29.92 8.37
CA ASP A 153 -11.33 28.72 9.15
C ASP A 153 -11.86 27.42 8.53
N SER A 154 -12.81 27.47 7.60
CA SER A 154 -13.44 26.29 7.00
C SER A 154 -13.27 26.20 5.48
N THR A 155 -12.39 27.02 4.90
CA THR A 155 -12.12 26.99 3.46
C THR A 155 -10.62 27.00 3.22
N LEU A 156 -10.15 26.02 2.43
CA LEU A 156 -8.78 25.98 1.94
C LEU A 156 -8.81 26.09 0.41
N VAL A 157 -7.99 26.98 -0.12
CA VAL A 157 -7.78 27.12 -1.57
C VAL A 157 -6.38 26.65 -1.93
N VAL A 158 -6.28 25.75 -2.91
CA VAL A 158 -5.03 25.17 -3.39
C VAL A 158 -4.93 25.42 -4.89
N VAL A 159 -3.85 26.10 -5.31
CA VAL A 159 -3.55 26.36 -6.73
C VAL A 159 -2.42 25.45 -7.18
N LEU A 160 -2.66 24.68 -8.23
CA LEU A 160 -1.68 23.75 -8.81
C LEU A 160 -0.90 24.40 -9.98
N LYS A 161 0.32 23.93 -10.24
CA LYS A 161 1.18 24.35 -11.36
C LYS A 161 0.60 23.95 -12.72
N GLU A 162 -0.08 22.80 -12.75
CA GLU A 162 -0.75 22.23 -13.91
C GLU A 162 -1.99 21.46 -13.46
N PRO A 163 -3.00 21.28 -14.32
CA PRO A 163 -4.17 20.49 -13.99
C PRO A 163 -3.75 19.07 -13.60
N PHE A 164 -4.23 18.60 -12.43
CA PHE A 164 -3.89 17.28 -11.90
C PHE A 164 -5.10 16.66 -11.20
N ALA A 165 -5.93 15.96 -11.97
CA ALA A 165 -7.24 15.47 -11.54
C ALA A 165 -7.21 14.50 -10.35
N ILE A 166 -6.09 13.82 -10.15
CA ILE A 166 -5.92 12.85 -9.05
C ILE A 166 -5.32 13.49 -7.79
N PHE A 167 -5.14 14.81 -7.76
CA PHE A 167 -4.57 15.51 -6.60
C PHE A 167 -5.24 15.13 -5.27
N PRO A 168 -6.59 15.00 -5.17
CA PRO A 168 -7.24 14.54 -3.94
C PRO A 168 -6.77 13.15 -3.44
N LYS A 169 -6.26 12.27 -4.32
CA LYS A 169 -5.69 10.97 -3.91
C LYS A 169 -4.36 11.14 -3.19
N LEU A 170 -3.57 12.15 -3.55
CA LEU A 170 -2.31 12.45 -2.86
C LEU A 170 -2.55 12.95 -1.44
N LEU A 171 -3.68 13.64 -1.22
CA LEU A 171 -4.05 14.18 0.09
C LEU A 171 -4.56 13.11 1.08
N ALA A 172 -4.79 11.88 0.60
CA ALA A 172 -5.11 10.71 1.43
C ALA A 172 -3.84 9.95 1.89
N MET A 173 -2.67 10.35 1.43
CA MET A 173 -1.41 9.75 1.86
C MET A 173 -1.05 10.21 3.27
N PRO A 174 -0.47 9.34 4.12
CA PRO A 174 -0.16 9.67 5.51
C PRO A 174 0.68 10.94 5.69
N VAL A 175 1.61 11.23 4.79
CA VAL A 175 2.44 12.44 4.83
C VAL A 175 1.63 13.74 4.67
N ALA A 176 0.45 13.69 4.06
CA ALA A 176 -0.43 14.84 3.90
C ALA A 176 -1.43 15.01 5.06
N SER A 177 -1.35 14.18 6.10
CA SER A 177 -2.19 14.25 7.30
C SER A 177 -1.95 15.53 8.09
N ILE A 178 -2.97 15.95 8.83
CA ILE A 178 -2.98 17.25 9.50
C ILE A 178 -2.59 17.10 10.97
N ALA A 179 -1.56 17.84 11.37
CA ALA A 179 -1.06 17.98 12.72
C ALA A 179 -1.48 19.34 13.33
N PRO A 180 -1.35 19.56 14.64
CA PRO A 180 -1.51 20.87 15.25
C PRO A 180 -0.58 21.93 14.62
N GLU A 181 -0.98 23.19 14.65
CA GLU A 181 -0.18 24.30 14.10
C GLU A 181 1.21 24.38 14.74
N ARG A 182 1.28 24.08 16.04
CA ARG A 182 2.54 23.94 16.78
C ARG A 182 2.64 22.54 17.34
N VAL A 183 3.65 21.83 16.91
CA VAL A 183 3.95 20.48 17.43
C VAL A 183 4.92 20.59 18.60
N PRO A 184 4.65 19.90 19.73
CA PRO A 184 5.54 19.91 20.88
C PRO A 184 6.81 19.07 20.62
N ASP A 185 7.81 19.26 21.46
CA ASP A 185 8.97 18.36 21.48
C ASP A 185 8.52 16.92 21.78
N GLY A 186 9.14 15.97 21.11
CA GLY A 186 8.76 14.55 21.19
C GLY A 186 7.44 14.22 20.51
N PHE A 187 6.96 15.04 19.58
CA PHE A 187 5.70 14.81 18.86
C PHE A 187 5.64 13.46 18.13
N GLY A 188 6.78 12.97 17.62
CA GLY A 188 6.86 11.67 17.00
C GLY A 188 6.62 10.48 17.94
N GLU A 189 6.75 10.68 19.26
CA GLU A 189 6.49 9.68 20.31
C GLU A 189 5.13 9.91 21.01
N ARG A 190 4.66 11.13 21.03
CA ARG A 190 3.41 11.56 21.67
C ARG A 190 2.55 12.35 20.70
N PRO A 191 1.98 11.68 19.70
CA PRO A 191 1.24 12.34 18.64
C PRO A 191 -0.08 12.94 19.14
N ILE A 192 -0.41 14.10 18.59
CA ILE A 192 -1.69 14.79 18.78
C ILE A 192 -2.33 14.89 17.41
N GLY A 193 -3.42 14.16 17.17
CA GLY A 193 -4.07 14.08 15.86
C GLY A 193 -5.58 14.19 15.95
N THR A 194 -6.25 14.15 14.80
CA THR A 194 -7.71 14.17 14.67
C THR A 194 -8.31 12.80 14.41
N GLY A 195 -7.46 11.77 14.31
CA GLY A 195 -7.84 10.44 13.89
C GLY A 195 -8.72 9.67 14.88
N PRO A 196 -9.19 8.48 14.48
CA PRO A 196 -10.10 7.66 15.28
C PRO A 196 -9.48 7.10 16.56
N TRP A 197 -8.18 7.03 16.66
CA TRP A 197 -7.46 6.45 17.77
C TRP A 197 -6.50 7.43 18.42
N LYS A 198 -6.24 7.22 19.73
CA LYS A 198 -5.24 7.93 20.54
C LYS A 198 -4.17 6.94 20.96
N LEU A 199 -2.90 7.30 20.85
CA LEU A 199 -1.81 6.50 21.39
C LEU A 199 -1.91 6.48 22.92
N VAL A 200 -1.85 5.29 23.50
CA VAL A 200 -1.77 5.05 24.95
C VAL A 200 -0.35 4.70 25.35
N GLU A 201 0.28 3.80 24.59
CA GLU A 201 1.61 3.30 24.85
C GLU A 201 2.28 2.90 23.55
N TRP A 202 3.54 3.21 23.40
CA TRP A 202 4.42 2.68 22.39
C TRP A 202 5.58 1.97 23.09
N LYS A 203 5.56 0.65 23.07
CA LYS A 203 6.66 -0.18 23.51
C LYS A 203 7.44 -0.61 22.28
N HIS A 204 8.58 0.05 22.07
CA HIS A 204 9.41 -0.20 20.89
C HIS A 204 9.72 -1.68 20.71
N ASP A 205 9.72 -2.13 19.45
CA ASP A 205 9.96 -3.50 19.01
C ASP A 205 8.98 -4.55 19.60
N ASP A 206 7.86 -4.12 20.20
CA ASP A 206 6.83 -5.02 20.76
C ASP A 206 5.42 -4.64 20.28
N TYR A 207 4.93 -3.44 20.63
CA TYR A 207 3.59 -3.00 20.22
C TYR A 207 3.34 -1.51 20.34
N LEU A 208 2.30 -1.06 19.62
CA LEU A 208 1.59 0.18 19.88
C LEU A 208 0.20 -0.16 20.42
N LEU A 209 -0.21 0.51 21.50
CA LEU A 209 -1.55 0.39 22.08
C LEU A 209 -2.32 1.68 21.88
N PHE A 210 -3.53 1.55 21.34
CA PHE A 210 -4.39 2.68 21.05
C PHE A 210 -5.72 2.55 21.80
N ALA A 211 -6.23 3.67 22.32
CA ALA A 211 -7.59 3.83 22.82
C ALA A 211 -8.45 4.60 21.80
N PRO A 212 -9.79 4.39 21.80
CA PRO A 212 -10.67 5.16 20.94
C PRO A 212 -10.58 6.66 21.21
N ASN A 213 -10.65 7.45 20.15
CA ASN A 213 -10.92 8.87 20.26
C ASN A 213 -12.43 9.07 20.42
N GLU A 214 -12.87 9.33 21.66
CA GLU A 214 -14.29 9.46 22.02
C GLU A 214 -15.00 10.58 21.25
N SER A 215 -14.26 11.63 20.87
CA SER A 215 -14.76 12.79 20.12
C SER A 215 -14.46 12.71 18.62
N TYR A 216 -14.16 11.52 18.10
CA TYR A 216 -13.86 11.36 16.67
C TYR A 216 -15.04 11.80 15.81
N TRP A 217 -14.80 12.69 14.88
CA TRP A 217 -15.83 13.26 13.99
C TRP A 217 -16.57 12.20 13.14
N GLY A 218 -15.92 11.07 12.85
CA GLY A 218 -16.49 9.94 12.10
C GLY A 218 -17.21 8.91 12.98
N GLY A 219 -17.39 9.20 14.26
CA GLY A 219 -17.94 8.30 15.27
C GLY A 219 -16.86 7.49 16.00
N ARG A 220 -17.08 7.25 17.27
CA ARG A 220 -16.19 6.45 18.12
C ARG A 220 -15.92 5.07 17.50
N PRO A 221 -14.67 4.59 17.44
CA PRO A 221 -14.37 3.20 17.11
C PRO A 221 -15.15 2.23 17.98
N ARG A 222 -15.59 1.13 17.39
CA ARG A 222 -16.47 0.16 18.09
C ARG A 222 -15.74 -0.68 19.13
N ALA A 223 -14.45 -0.91 18.96
CA ALA A 223 -13.63 -1.62 19.92
C ALA A 223 -13.14 -0.69 21.04
N ASP A 224 -12.77 -1.27 22.18
CA ASP A 224 -12.30 -0.53 23.36
C ASP A 224 -10.79 -0.24 23.30
N SER A 225 -10.06 -0.98 22.47
CA SER A 225 -8.66 -0.72 22.19
C SER A 225 -8.23 -1.42 20.89
N LEU A 226 -7.14 -0.93 20.30
CA LEU A 226 -6.42 -1.55 19.19
C LEU A 226 -4.96 -1.74 19.62
N LYS A 227 -4.46 -2.97 19.56
CA LYS A 227 -3.05 -3.29 19.81
C LYS A 227 -2.40 -3.71 18.50
N ALA A 228 -1.49 -2.88 17.98
CA ALA A 228 -0.67 -3.23 16.84
C ALA A 228 0.62 -3.89 17.33
N ARG A 229 0.71 -5.22 17.18
CA ARG A 229 1.87 -6.02 17.56
C ARG A 229 2.95 -5.93 16.48
N ILE A 230 4.20 -5.80 16.93
CA ILE A 230 5.38 -5.83 16.08
C ILE A 230 6.03 -7.19 16.27
N ILE A 231 5.94 -8.07 15.27
CA ILE A 231 6.47 -9.43 15.37
C ILE A 231 7.44 -9.65 14.20
N ALA A 232 8.72 -9.48 14.48
CA ALA A 232 9.77 -9.54 13.46
C ALA A 232 9.96 -10.95 12.90
N GLU A 233 9.81 -11.99 13.75
CA GLU A 233 10.04 -13.37 13.33
C GLU A 233 8.75 -14.00 12.78
N PRO A 234 8.71 -14.40 11.50
CA PRO A 234 7.50 -14.91 10.85
C PRO A 234 6.88 -16.14 11.54
N SER A 235 7.69 -17.08 12.01
CA SER A 235 7.21 -18.28 12.71
C SER A 235 6.55 -17.94 14.05
N THR A 236 7.03 -16.93 14.74
CA THR A 236 6.41 -16.41 15.98
C THR A 236 5.05 -15.78 15.65
N ALA A 237 4.95 -14.99 14.58
CA ALA A 237 3.67 -14.39 14.18
C ALA A 237 2.62 -15.46 13.87
N VAL A 238 3.00 -16.54 13.19
CA VAL A 238 2.12 -17.69 12.92
C VAL A 238 1.68 -18.37 14.23
N ALA A 239 2.61 -18.64 15.15
CA ALA A 239 2.30 -19.26 16.43
C ALA A 239 1.37 -18.40 17.29
N GLU A 240 1.57 -17.09 17.35
CA GLU A 240 0.70 -16.12 18.06
C GLU A 240 -0.72 -16.10 17.46
N PHE A 241 -0.85 -16.17 16.15
CA PHE A 241 -2.14 -16.26 15.50
C PHE A 241 -2.85 -17.60 15.82
N GLN A 242 -2.13 -18.72 15.74
CA GLN A 242 -2.68 -20.04 16.04
C GLN A 242 -3.10 -20.18 17.51
N SER A 243 -2.42 -19.47 18.41
CA SER A 243 -2.76 -19.41 19.84
C SER A 243 -3.89 -18.43 20.15
N GLY A 244 -4.43 -17.71 19.16
CA GLY A 244 -5.49 -16.73 19.33
C GLY A 244 -5.04 -15.39 19.94
N ASN A 245 -3.73 -15.13 20.03
CA ASN A 245 -3.17 -13.91 20.62
C ASN A 245 -3.16 -12.72 19.65
N VAL A 246 -3.37 -12.97 18.34
CA VAL A 246 -3.54 -11.94 17.31
C VAL A 246 -4.75 -12.27 16.44
N ASP A 247 -5.47 -11.24 16.01
CA ASP A 247 -6.70 -11.37 15.24
C ASP A 247 -6.47 -11.42 13.74
N VAL A 248 -5.40 -10.79 13.26
CA VAL A 248 -5.03 -10.73 11.85
C VAL A 248 -3.55 -11.00 11.69
N LEU A 249 -3.23 -11.92 10.80
CA LEU A 249 -1.87 -12.28 10.40
C LEU A 249 -1.73 -12.08 8.88
N GLN A 250 -0.72 -11.37 8.43
CA GLN A 250 -0.27 -11.44 7.04
C GLN A 250 0.55 -12.72 6.88
N ILE A 251 0.09 -13.67 6.05
CA ILE A 251 0.72 -14.99 5.92
C ILE A 251 2.15 -14.84 5.36
N PRO A 252 3.18 -15.33 6.07
CA PRO A 252 4.54 -15.34 5.56
C PRO A 252 4.68 -16.14 4.28
N GLN A 253 5.59 -15.73 3.38
CA GLN A 253 5.80 -16.37 2.08
C GLN A 253 6.04 -17.89 2.16
N GLY A 254 6.80 -18.34 3.15
CA GLY A 254 7.14 -19.75 3.33
C GLY A 254 5.99 -20.62 3.79
N GLU A 255 4.96 -20.03 4.40
CA GLU A 255 3.83 -20.73 5.03
C GLU A 255 2.61 -20.88 4.09
N ILE A 256 2.60 -20.17 2.97
CA ILE A 256 1.39 -20.01 2.14
C ILE A 256 0.88 -21.34 1.62
N ALA A 257 1.76 -22.22 1.13
CA ALA A 257 1.36 -23.53 0.60
C ALA A 257 0.66 -24.36 1.70
N ASP A 258 1.24 -24.44 2.88
CA ASP A 258 0.70 -25.18 4.02
C ASP A 258 -0.67 -24.63 4.46
N TRP A 259 -0.84 -23.30 4.46
CA TRP A 259 -2.13 -22.67 4.78
C TRP A 259 -3.20 -22.91 3.72
N GLN A 260 -2.82 -23.01 2.44
CA GLN A 260 -3.75 -23.28 1.35
C GLN A 260 -4.15 -24.75 1.26
N GLU A 261 -3.26 -25.68 1.64
CA GLU A 261 -3.49 -27.12 1.62
C GLU A 261 -4.28 -27.60 2.84
N ASP A 262 -4.08 -27.00 4.02
CA ASP A 262 -4.81 -27.33 5.23
C ASP A 262 -6.27 -26.85 5.16
N THR A 263 -7.21 -27.78 5.38
CA THR A 263 -8.65 -27.52 5.22
C THR A 263 -9.18 -26.52 6.24
N GLU A 264 -8.70 -26.53 7.48
CA GLU A 264 -9.17 -25.63 8.54
C GLU A 264 -8.53 -24.26 8.44
N ARG A 265 -7.22 -24.19 8.22
CA ARG A 265 -6.50 -22.91 8.00
C ARG A 265 -7.03 -22.17 6.77
N ARG A 266 -7.35 -22.88 5.70
CA ARG A 266 -7.91 -22.29 4.47
C ARG A 266 -9.22 -21.54 4.71
N LYS A 267 -10.05 -21.94 5.68
CA LYS A 267 -11.28 -21.24 6.04
C LYS A 267 -11.04 -19.86 6.66
N LEU A 268 -9.85 -19.61 7.19
CA LEU A 268 -9.45 -18.36 7.81
C LEU A 268 -8.82 -17.38 6.80
N LEU A 269 -8.56 -17.84 5.58
CA LEU A 269 -7.85 -17.03 4.59
C LEU A 269 -8.75 -15.94 4.01
N ALA A 270 -8.21 -14.74 3.96
CA ALA A 270 -8.75 -13.59 3.24
C ALA A 270 -7.69 -13.02 2.31
N SER A 271 -8.03 -12.85 1.05
CA SER A 271 -7.12 -12.31 0.02
C SER A 271 -7.54 -10.94 -0.44
N THR A 272 -6.59 -10.10 -0.73
CA THR A 272 -6.80 -8.81 -1.40
C THR A 272 -5.79 -8.62 -2.53
N PRO A 273 -6.18 -8.05 -3.68
CA PRO A 273 -5.23 -7.64 -4.70
C PRO A 273 -4.25 -6.63 -4.11
N SER A 274 -2.95 -6.85 -4.32
CA SER A 274 -1.93 -5.86 -3.98
C SER A 274 -1.71 -4.91 -5.17
N LEU A 275 -1.39 -3.66 -4.87
CA LEU A 275 -0.98 -2.68 -5.88
C LEU A 275 0.52 -2.82 -6.20
N GLN A 276 1.02 -4.06 -6.25
CA GLN A 276 2.42 -4.38 -6.54
C GLN A 276 2.54 -5.17 -7.83
N LEU A 277 3.18 -4.57 -8.82
CA LEU A 277 3.55 -5.19 -10.10
C LEU A 277 4.97 -5.72 -10.02
N VAL A 278 5.19 -7.00 -10.37
CA VAL A 278 6.52 -7.56 -10.65
C VAL A 278 6.69 -7.69 -12.16
N TYR A 279 7.80 -7.21 -12.66
CA TYR A 279 8.09 -7.17 -14.09
C TYR A 279 9.59 -7.20 -14.38
N VAL A 280 9.93 -7.48 -15.65
CA VAL A 280 11.28 -7.27 -16.15
C VAL A 280 11.27 -6.04 -17.06
N ALA A 281 11.91 -4.97 -16.66
CA ALA A 281 12.09 -3.82 -17.53
C ALA A 281 13.01 -4.21 -18.71
N ILE A 282 12.61 -3.86 -19.92
CA ILE A 282 13.36 -4.09 -21.15
C ILE A 282 13.89 -2.74 -21.64
N ASN A 283 15.19 -2.55 -21.70
CA ASN A 283 15.76 -1.30 -22.20
C ASN A 283 15.54 -1.20 -23.71
N THR A 284 14.52 -0.44 -24.09
CA THR A 284 14.06 -0.32 -25.49
C THR A 284 15.02 0.40 -26.41
N THR A 285 16.14 0.93 -25.88
CA THR A 285 17.15 1.66 -26.68
C THR A 285 18.37 0.80 -27.02
N ARG A 286 18.44 -0.45 -26.52
CA ARG A 286 19.64 -1.28 -26.62
C ARG A 286 19.51 -2.38 -27.65
N GLY A 287 20.42 -2.37 -28.65
CA GLY A 287 20.61 -3.46 -29.63
C GLY A 287 19.29 -4.05 -30.15
N PRO A 288 19.11 -5.38 -30.06
CA PRO A 288 17.93 -6.05 -30.60
C PRO A 288 16.64 -5.67 -29.86
N LEU A 289 16.73 -5.13 -28.63
CA LEU A 289 15.56 -4.76 -27.82
C LEU A 289 14.84 -3.50 -28.34
N ALA A 290 15.42 -2.76 -29.28
CA ALA A 290 14.75 -1.67 -29.97
C ALA A 290 13.58 -2.17 -30.84
N ASP A 291 13.67 -3.40 -31.36
CA ASP A 291 12.60 -4.01 -32.15
C ASP A 291 11.48 -4.55 -31.26
N VAL A 292 10.25 -4.11 -31.51
CA VAL A 292 9.07 -4.54 -30.75
C VAL A 292 8.82 -6.05 -30.84
N ARG A 293 9.15 -6.68 -31.98
CA ARG A 293 9.00 -8.12 -32.17
C ARG A 293 9.89 -8.93 -31.22
N VAL A 294 11.11 -8.44 -30.95
CA VAL A 294 12.02 -9.03 -29.97
C VAL A 294 11.43 -8.92 -28.55
N ARG A 295 10.88 -7.75 -28.19
CA ARG A 295 10.25 -7.55 -26.88
C ARG A 295 9.00 -8.41 -26.68
N GLN A 296 8.19 -8.58 -27.73
CA GLN A 296 7.05 -9.50 -27.72
C GLN A 296 7.53 -10.95 -27.60
N ALA A 297 8.61 -11.34 -28.31
CA ALA A 297 9.20 -12.67 -28.19
C ALA A 297 9.62 -13.00 -26.76
N LEU A 298 10.22 -12.03 -26.04
CA LEU A 298 10.56 -12.17 -24.62
C LEU A 298 9.33 -12.47 -23.76
N ASN A 299 8.18 -11.83 -24.03
CA ASN A 299 6.94 -12.09 -23.32
C ASN A 299 6.34 -13.47 -23.61
N TYR A 300 6.35 -13.92 -24.90
CA TYR A 300 5.88 -15.26 -25.28
C TYR A 300 6.80 -16.38 -24.79
N ALA A 301 8.09 -16.09 -24.55
CA ALA A 301 9.08 -17.09 -24.14
C ALA A 301 9.00 -17.49 -22.65
N VAL A 302 8.13 -16.87 -21.83
CA VAL A 302 8.08 -17.08 -20.38
C VAL A 302 6.74 -17.70 -19.96
N ASP A 303 6.79 -18.88 -19.31
CA ASP A 303 5.63 -19.50 -18.68
C ASP A 303 5.36 -18.86 -17.30
N ARG A 304 4.69 -17.71 -17.34
CA ARG A 304 4.35 -16.93 -16.14
C ARG A 304 3.41 -17.69 -15.21
N GLN A 305 2.48 -18.48 -15.77
CA GLN A 305 1.51 -19.25 -14.99
C GLN A 305 2.22 -20.29 -14.12
N ARG A 306 3.21 -20.97 -14.67
CA ARG A 306 4.00 -21.95 -13.93
C ARG A 306 4.89 -21.28 -12.88
N ILE A 307 5.45 -20.10 -13.20
CA ILE A 307 6.23 -19.32 -12.23
C ILE A 307 5.35 -18.91 -11.05
N VAL A 308 4.18 -18.33 -11.28
CA VAL A 308 3.24 -17.92 -10.23
C VAL A 308 2.84 -19.10 -9.36
N ARG A 309 2.52 -20.23 -9.96
CA ARG A 309 2.10 -21.42 -9.21
C ARG A 309 3.22 -21.99 -8.34
N ASN A 310 4.42 -22.14 -8.89
CA ASN A 310 5.49 -22.93 -8.25
C ASN A 310 6.46 -22.07 -7.44
N LEU A 311 6.66 -20.79 -7.80
CA LEU A 311 7.66 -19.95 -7.17
C LEU A 311 7.07 -19.01 -6.09
N ILE A 312 5.82 -18.59 -6.28
CA ILE A 312 5.14 -17.68 -5.34
C ILE A 312 3.83 -18.27 -4.78
N ALA A 313 3.68 -19.60 -4.83
CA ALA A 313 2.55 -20.33 -4.24
C ALA A 313 1.16 -19.80 -4.67
N GLY A 314 1.01 -19.40 -5.93
CA GLY A 314 -0.24 -18.86 -6.47
C GLY A 314 -0.58 -17.42 -6.04
N ARG A 315 0.29 -16.73 -5.31
CA ARG A 315 0.09 -15.34 -4.83
C ARG A 315 0.22 -14.30 -5.94
N GLY A 316 -0.38 -14.51 -7.08
CA GLY A 316 -0.25 -13.54 -8.15
C GLY A 316 -1.30 -13.71 -9.21
N GLU A 317 -1.82 -12.59 -9.67
CA GLU A 317 -2.61 -12.47 -10.89
C GLU A 317 -1.65 -12.17 -12.05
N LEU A 318 -1.76 -12.92 -13.16
CA LEU A 318 -0.91 -12.69 -14.33
C LEU A 318 -1.15 -11.28 -14.90
N ALA A 319 -0.08 -10.52 -15.04
CA ALA A 319 -0.19 -9.18 -15.59
C ALA A 319 -0.52 -9.23 -17.09
N ALA A 320 -1.72 -8.76 -17.45
CA ALA A 320 -2.17 -8.60 -18.83
C ALA A 320 -1.99 -7.15 -19.34
N GLY A 321 -1.25 -6.34 -18.61
CA GLY A 321 -0.93 -4.94 -18.87
C GLY A 321 -0.17 -4.35 -17.71
N VAL A 322 -0.06 -3.04 -17.66
CA VAL A 322 0.66 -2.29 -16.61
C VAL A 322 -0.24 -2.00 -15.41
N ILE A 323 -1.56 -1.90 -15.64
CA ILE A 323 -2.54 -1.51 -14.63
C ILE A 323 -3.09 -2.76 -13.92
N PRO A 324 -3.04 -2.83 -12.55
CA PRO A 324 -3.66 -3.90 -11.78
C PRO A 324 -5.15 -4.03 -12.06
N SER A 325 -5.69 -5.27 -12.07
CA SER A 325 -7.10 -5.54 -12.34
C SER A 325 -8.06 -4.91 -11.31
N SER A 326 -7.56 -4.62 -10.11
CA SER A 326 -8.29 -3.93 -9.05
C SER A 326 -8.50 -2.44 -9.29
N LEU A 327 -7.74 -1.84 -10.22
CA LEU A 327 -7.84 -0.40 -10.52
C LEU A 327 -8.67 -0.10 -11.76
N PRO A 328 -9.39 1.02 -11.79
CA PRO A 328 -10.01 1.55 -13.01
C PRO A 328 -8.98 1.77 -14.11
N GLY A 329 -9.35 1.46 -15.35
CA GLY A 329 -8.46 1.56 -16.52
C GLY A 329 -7.77 0.24 -16.92
N SER A 330 -7.79 -0.78 -16.06
CA SER A 330 -7.38 -2.13 -16.43
C SER A 330 -8.35 -2.75 -17.43
N ASP A 331 -7.81 -3.43 -18.45
CA ASP A 331 -8.62 -4.21 -19.39
C ASP A 331 -8.76 -5.65 -18.93
N LYS A 332 -9.84 -5.94 -18.20
CA LYS A 332 -10.14 -7.27 -17.65
C LYS A 332 -10.44 -8.34 -18.72
N THR A 333 -10.65 -7.92 -19.96
CA THR A 333 -10.95 -8.83 -21.08
C THR A 333 -9.69 -9.21 -21.86
N ARG A 334 -8.58 -8.51 -21.62
CA ARG A 334 -7.33 -8.76 -22.33
C ARG A 334 -6.70 -10.05 -21.89
N ILE A 335 -6.49 -10.94 -22.85
CA ILE A 335 -5.63 -12.10 -22.67
C ILE A 335 -4.18 -11.64 -22.78
N GLY A 336 -3.40 -11.77 -21.71
CA GLY A 336 -1.97 -11.47 -21.70
C GLY A 336 -1.18 -12.42 -22.61
N TYR A 337 0.11 -12.17 -22.82
CA TYR A 337 0.99 -13.06 -23.57
C TYR A 337 0.94 -14.48 -23.00
N GLN A 338 0.59 -15.46 -23.83
CA GLN A 338 0.59 -16.87 -23.45
C GLN A 338 1.96 -17.49 -23.77
N PHE A 339 2.39 -18.46 -22.95
CA PHE A 339 3.65 -19.15 -23.19
C PHE A 339 3.62 -19.91 -24.53
N ASP A 340 4.45 -19.45 -25.46
CA ASP A 340 4.56 -20.05 -26.81
C ASP A 340 5.98 -19.84 -27.37
N THR A 341 6.82 -20.84 -27.19
CA THR A 341 8.21 -20.82 -27.69
C THR A 341 8.29 -20.84 -29.21
N THR A 342 7.28 -21.37 -29.90
CA THR A 342 7.23 -21.36 -31.36
C THR A 342 6.99 -19.95 -31.88
N ARG A 343 6.01 -19.26 -31.30
CA ARG A 343 5.74 -17.85 -31.62
C ARG A 343 6.92 -16.96 -31.27
N ALA A 344 7.56 -17.16 -30.13
CA ALA A 344 8.75 -16.42 -29.72
C ALA A 344 9.89 -16.57 -30.76
N ARG A 345 10.21 -17.80 -31.18
CA ARG A 345 11.22 -18.06 -32.22
C ARG A 345 10.84 -17.47 -33.58
N GLN A 346 9.56 -17.50 -33.92
CA GLN A 346 9.07 -16.87 -35.16
C GLN A 346 9.32 -15.37 -35.14
N LEU A 347 8.95 -14.67 -34.07
CA LEU A 347 9.16 -13.23 -33.91
C LEU A 347 10.65 -12.84 -33.97
N LEU A 348 11.52 -13.67 -33.36
CA LEU A 348 12.97 -13.46 -33.44
C LEU A 348 13.48 -13.60 -34.87
N ARG A 349 13.03 -14.60 -35.64
CA ARG A 349 13.40 -14.73 -37.06
C ARG A 349 12.90 -13.55 -37.90
N GLU A 350 11.65 -13.12 -37.69
CA GLU A 350 11.06 -11.96 -38.35
C GLU A 350 11.84 -10.67 -38.05
N ALA A 351 12.43 -10.57 -36.85
CA ALA A 351 13.30 -9.47 -36.43
C ALA A 351 14.78 -9.60 -36.89
N GLY A 352 15.12 -10.67 -37.67
CA GLY A 352 16.48 -10.89 -38.17
C GLY A 352 17.40 -11.67 -37.22
N HIS A 353 16.87 -12.26 -36.16
CA HIS A 353 17.62 -12.98 -35.12
C HIS A 353 17.37 -14.51 -35.15
N ALA A 354 17.45 -15.13 -36.32
CA ALA A 354 17.20 -16.58 -36.49
C ALA A 354 18.11 -17.47 -35.61
N ASN A 355 19.34 -17.01 -35.31
CA ASN A 355 20.32 -17.72 -34.47
C ASN A 355 20.18 -17.39 -32.96
N GLY A 356 19.14 -16.66 -32.59
CA GLY A 356 18.91 -16.18 -31.23
C GLY A 356 19.67 -14.92 -30.88
N ILE A 357 19.58 -14.51 -29.61
CA ILE A 357 20.20 -13.29 -29.07
C ILE A 357 20.84 -13.56 -27.71
N ASP A 358 21.82 -12.72 -27.36
CA ASP A 358 22.50 -12.72 -26.06
C ASP A 358 22.15 -11.43 -25.30
N LEU A 359 21.74 -11.52 -24.03
CA LEU A 359 21.31 -10.41 -23.21
C LEU A 359 21.84 -10.53 -21.77
N ASP A 360 22.02 -9.41 -21.10
CA ASP A 360 22.26 -9.38 -19.66
C ASP A 360 20.93 -9.16 -18.89
N LEU A 361 20.62 -10.05 -17.94
CA LEU A 361 19.52 -9.89 -17.00
C LEU A 361 20.05 -9.52 -15.63
N TRP A 362 19.79 -8.29 -15.23
CA TRP A 362 20.22 -7.81 -13.94
C TRP A 362 19.16 -8.02 -12.88
N THR A 363 19.62 -8.41 -11.68
CA THR A 363 18.77 -8.62 -10.50
C THR A 363 19.48 -8.17 -9.24
N SER A 364 18.73 -7.96 -8.17
CA SER A 364 19.30 -7.77 -6.83
C SER A 364 19.76 -9.09 -6.23
N THR A 365 20.50 -9.02 -5.11
CA THR A 365 20.90 -10.20 -4.33
C THR A 365 19.77 -10.79 -3.47
N ASN A 366 18.55 -10.24 -3.54
CA ASN A 366 17.39 -10.80 -2.85
C ASN A 366 17.10 -12.22 -3.37
N PRO A 367 17.03 -13.26 -2.52
CA PRO A 367 16.91 -14.65 -2.94
C PRO A 367 15.72 -14.95 -3.86
N ILE A 368 14.57 -14.29 -3.64
CA ILE A 368 13.40 -14.50 -4.51
C ILE A 368 13.65 -13.97 -5.92
N TYR A 369 14.26 -12.79 -6.07
CA TYR A 369 14.58 -12.22 -7.38
C TYR A 369 15.68 -12.99 -8.11
N VAL A 370 16.64 -13.56 -7.37
CA VAL A 370 17.64 -14.46 -7.97
C VAL A 370 16.96 -15.70 -8.54
N ARG A 371 16.06 -16.35 -7.80
CA ARG A 371 15.30 -17.52 -8.29
C ARG A 371 14.41 -17.18 -9.48
N ILE A 372 13.79 -15.98 -9.48
CA ILE A 372 13.04 -15.50 -10.65
C ILE A 372 13.98 -15.37 -11.87
N ALA A 373 15.16 -14.76 -11.70
CA ALA A 373 16.13 -14.58 -12.79
C ALA A 373 16.60 -15.91 -13.40
N GLU A 374 16.95 -16.88 -12.56
CA GLU A 374 17.36 -18.23 -12.99
C GLU A 374 16.24 -18.95 -13.73
N THR A 375 14.99 -18.82 -13.23
CA THR A 375 13.81 -19.40 -13.89
C THR A 375 13.55 -18.74 -15.24
N LEU A 376 13.64 -17.44 -15.34
CA LEU A 376 13.52 -16.70 -16.60
C LEU A 376 14.62 -17.10 -17.59
N GLN A 377 15.87 -17.21 -17.13
CA GLN A 377 17.00 -17.67 -17.95
C GLN A 377 16.69 -19.05 -18.58
N ALA A 378 16.16 -19.98 -17.78
CA ALA A 378 15.81 -21.31 -18.27
C ALA A 378 14.69 -21.27 -19.34
N TYR A 379 13.62 -20.50 -19.14
CA TYR A 379 12.55 -20.35 -20.11
C TYR A 379 12.99 -19.67 -21.40
N LEU A 380 13.69 -18.54 -21.29
CA LEU A 380 14.15 -17.75 -22.43
C LEU A 380 15.08 -18.56 -23.35
N LYS A 381 15.93 -19.42 -22.77
CA LYS A 381 16.81 -20.35 -23.50
C LYS A 381 16.04 -21.27 -24.46
N LEU A 382 14.82 -21.70 -24.10
CA LEU A 382 13.98 -22.56 -24.95
C LEU A 382 13.61 -21.90 -26.28
N SER A 383 13.65 -20.56 -26.33
CA SER A 383 13.34 -19.79 -27.53
C SER A 383 14.59 -19.24 -28.24
N GLY A 384 15.80 -19.63 -27.83
CA GLY A 384 17.05 -19.15 -28.41
C GLY A 384 17.53 -17.79 -27.82
N ILE A 385 16.93 -17.36 -26.71
CA ILE A 385 17.35 -16.15 -26.00
C ILE A 385 18.29 -16.59 -24.87
N ARG A 386 19.58 -16.31 -25.03
CA ARG A 386 20.61 -16.65 -24.05
C ARG A 386 20.79 -15.46 -23.09
N VAL A 387 20.52 -15.69 -21.82
CA VAL A 387 20.56 -14.64 -20.81
C VAL A 387 21.67 -14.93 -19.80
N LYS A 388 22.52 -13.92 -19.56
CA LYS A 388 23.49 -13.93 -18.47
C LYS A 388 22.90 -13.20 -17.27
N VAL A 389 22.72 -13.91 -16.15
CA VAL A 389 22.23 -13.33 -14.90
C VAL A 389 23.37 -12.56 -14.21
N VAL A 390 23.13 -11.28 -13.92
CA VAL A 390 24.07 -10.38 -13.24
C VAL A 390 23.46 -9.94 -11.92
N GLN A 391 23.97 -10.48 -10.81
CA GLN A 391 23.54 -10.12 -9.47
C GLN A 391 24.33 -8.92 -8.95
N ARG A 392 23.65 -7.97 -8.32
CA ARG A 392 24.25 -6.80 -7.67
C ARG A 392 23.51 -6.47 -6.37
N GLU A 393 24.18 -5.78 -5.46
CA GLU A 393 23.50 -5.18 -4.31
C GLU A 393 22.33 -4.29 -4.80
N SER A 394 21.22 -4.25 -4.03
CA SER A 394 19.95 -3.67 -4.48
C SER A 394 20.04 -2.20 -4.90
N ALA A 395 20.79 -1.37 -4.16
CA ALA A 395 20.95 0.05 -4.51
C ALA A 395 21.81 0.22 -5.76
N ALA A 396 22.90 -0.56 -5.88
CA ALA A 396 23.80 -0.55 -7.04
C ALA A 396 23.09 -1.06 -8.31
N ALA A 397 22.26 -2.10 -8.20
CA ALA A 397 21.45 -2.62 -9.31
C ALA A 397 20.47 -1.55 -9.83
N ARG A 398 19.74 -0.89 -8.92
CA ARG A 398 18.80 0.18 -9.27
C ARG A 398 19.49 1.37 -9.92
N GLU A 399 20.60 1.82 -9.35
CA GLU A 399 21.36 2.96 -9.89
C GLU A 399 21.88 2.67 -11.29
N ALA A 400 22.43 1.49 -11.52
CA ALA A 400 22.93 1.11 -12.82
C ALA A 400 21.80 0.94 -13.86
N ALA A 401 20.64 0.40 -13.47
CA ALA A 401 19.47 0.34 -14.35
C ALA A 401 18.94 1.74 -14.70
N ARG A 402 18.93 2.67 -13.73
CA ARG A 402 18.59 4.09 -13.96
C ARG A 402 19.51 4.80 -14.93
N LYS A 403 20.75 4.35 -15.05
CA LYS A 403 21.74 4.86 -16.03
C LYS A 403 21.69 4.11 -17.37
N GLY A 404 20.72 3.21 -17.57
CA GLY A 404 20.55 2.45 -18.82
C GLY A 404 21.60 1.35 -19.02
N GLY A 405 22.28 0.89 -17.96
CA GLY A 405 23.34 -0.10 -18.05
C GLY A 405 22.89 -1.53 -18.25
N ALA A 406 21.62 -1.85 -17.98
CA ALA A 406 21.06 -3.20 -18.11
C ALA A 406 20.30 -3.36 -19.44
N ASP A 407 20.35 -4.55 -20.06
CA ASP A 407 19.45 -4.93 -21.14
C ASP A 407 18.07 -5.24 -20.56
N LEU A 408 18.05 -6.13 -19.57
CA LEU A 408 16.87 -6.56 -18.81
C LEU A 408 17.12 -6.31 -17.32
N PHE A 409 16.09 -5.83 -16.61
CA PHE A 409 16.19 -5.60 -15.16
C PHE A 409 14.93 -6.07 -14.43
N ILE A 410 15.07 -7.05 -13.51
CA ILE A 410 13.95 -7.49 -12.66
C ILE A 410 13.68 -6.41 -11.63
N LYS A 411 12.40 -6.00 -11.56
CA LYS A 411 11.95 -4.96 -10.67
C LYS A 411 10.51 -5.23 -10.22
N ASP A 412 10.17 -4.69 -9.07
CA ASP A 412 8.81 -4.50 -8.63
C ASP A 412 8.46 -3.01 -8.55
N TRP A 413 7.18 -2.74 -8.56
CA TRP A 413 6.61 -1.43 -8.30
C TRP A 413 5.43 -1.59 -7.36
N TYR A 414 5.51 -0.98 -6.19
CA TYR A 414 4.39 -0.85 -5.26
C TYR A 414 3.81 0.57 -5.41
N ALA A 415 2.51 0.66 -5.65
CA ALA A 415 1.88 1.96 -5.85
C ALA A 415 1.91 2.81 -4.58
N ASP A 416 2.28 4.07 -4.71
CA ASP A 416 2.24 5.04 -3.63
C ASP A 416 0.79 5.45 -3.30
N TYR A 417 -0.09 5.41 -4.30
CA TYR A 417 -1.53 5.69 -4.20
C TYR A 417 -2.31 4.87 -5.23
N PRO A 418 -3.59 4.57 -4.98
CA PRO A 418 -4.39 3.67 -5.78
C PRO A 418 -4.95 4.37 -7.04
N ASP A 419 -4.09 4.54 -8.05
CA ASP A 419 -4.47 5.06 -9.35
C ASP A 419 -3.64 4.44 -10.48
N ALA A 420 -4.24 4.25 -11.65
CA ALA A 420 -3.56 3.76 -12.84
C ALA A 420 -2.40 4.67 -13.27
N GLU A 421 -2.52 5.98 -13.03
CA GLU A 421 -1.46 6.96 -13.30
C GLU A 421 -0.16 6.59 -12.57
N ASN A 422 -0.24 6.06 -11.35
CA ASN A 422 0.93 5.67 -10.56
C ASN A 422 1.70 4.47 -11.13
N PHE A 423 1.15 3.79 -12.12
CA PHE A 423 1.82 2.76 -12.91
C PHE A 423 2.26 3.29 -14.27
N LEU A 424 1.39 4.02 -14.96
CA LEU A 424 1.66 4.47 -16.32
C LEU A 424 2.72 5.57 -16.38
N TYR A 425 2.57 6.63 -15.58
CA TYR A 425 3.42 7.80 -15.63
C TYR A 425 4.85 7.52 -15.13
N PRO A 426 5.07 7.03 -13.88
CA PRO A 426 6.43 6.83 -13.38
C PRO A 426 7.17 5.70 -14.11
N LEU A 427 6.48 4.64 -14.54
CA LEU A 427 7.16 3.48 -15.11
C LEU A 427 7.48 3.60 -16.59
N LEU A 428 6.65 4.32 -17.37
CA LEU A 428 6.73 4.27 -18.84
C LEU A 428 6.72 5.63 -19.54
N HIS A 429 6.25 6.73 -18.90
CA HIS A 429 6.26 8.04 -19.56
C HIS A 429 7.69 8.50 -19.85
N SER A 430 7.95 9.02 -21.04
CA SER A 430 9.30 9.36 -21.49
C SER A 430 9.99 10.43 -20.66
N ALA A 431 9.22 11.34 -20.02
CA ALA A 431 9.76 12.33 -19.09
C ALA A 431 10.40 11.73 -17.83
N ASN A 432 10.11 10.46 -17.52
CA ASN A 432 10.61 9.76 -16.34
C ASN A 432 11.75 8.78 -16.63
N LYS A 433 12.36 8.86 -17.81
CA LYS A 433 13.50 7.98 -18.15
C LYS A 433 14.60 8.01 -17.10
N GLY A 434 15.07 6.84 -16.73
CA GLY A 434 16.17 6.67 -15.78
C GLY A 434 15.76 6.99 -14.34
N VAL A 435 16.19 8.14 -13.82
CA VAL A 435 16.00 8.53 -12.41
C VAL A 435 14.53 8.65 -12.02
N GLY A 436 13.67 9.05 -12.96
CA GLY A 436 12.24 9.19 -12.71
C GLY A 436 11.46 7.88 -12.53
N GLY A 437 12.07 6.73 -12.86
CA GLY A 437 11.44 5.41 -12.67
C GLY A 437 11.30 4.57 -13.94
N ASN A 438 11.22 5.19 -15.13
CA ASN A 438 11.17 4.51 -16.43
C ASN A 438 12.57 3.97 -16.80
N VAL A 439 12.95 2.87 -16.18
CA VAL A 439 14.22 2.17 -16.45
C VAL A 439 14.19 1.33 -17.73
N SER A 440 13.02 1.21 -18.39
CA SER A 440 12.88 0.64 -19.73
C SER A 440 13.34 1.61 -20.82
N TYR A 441 13.56 2.87 -20.50
CA TYR A 441 13.88 3.95 -21.47
C TYR A 441 12.84 4.06 -22.59
N TYR A 442 11.66 3.52 -22.34
CA TYR A 442 10.54 3.54 -23.28
C TYR A 442 10.14 4.97 -23.65
N ALA A 443 9.82 5.17 -24.91
CA ALA A 443 9.25 6.41 -25.41
C ALA A 443 8.29 6.10 -26.55
N ASN A 444 7.07 6.58 -26.43
CA ASN A 444 6.06 6.52 -27.46
C ASN A 444 5.19 7.78 -27.35
N ALA A 445 5.16 8.60 -28.39
CA ALA A 445 4.46 9.88 -28.37
C ALA A 445 2.93 9.73 -28.12
N ARG A 446 2.32 8.65 -28.64
CA ARG A 446 0.90 8.37 -28.39
C ARG A 446 0.66 8.01 -26.93
N PHE A 447 1.50 7.15 -26.36
CA PHE A 447 1.44 6.77 -24.94
C PHE A 447 1.60 8.00 -24.05
N ASP A 448 2.65 8.79 -24.28
CA ASP A 448 2.95 10.00 -23.50
C ASP A 448 1.79 11.01 -23.56
N SER A 449 1.20 11.21 -24.76
CA SER A 449 0.04 12.08 -24.93
C SER A 449 -1.18 11.59 -24.13
N LEU A 450 -1.50 10.28 -24.19
CA LEU A 450 -2.63 9.69 -23.46
C LEU A 450 -2.47 9.82 -21.95
N VAL A 451 -1.27 9.54 -21.44
CA VAL A 451 -0.97 9.66 -20.01
C VAL A 451 -0.99 11.12 -19.56
N THR A 452 -0.44 12.05 -20.36
CA THR A 452 -0.50 13.48 -20.04
C THR A 452 -1.94 13.99 -20.01
N LEU A 453 -2.76 13.61 -21.00
CA LEU A 453 -4.18 13.99 -21.04
C LEU A 453 -4.96 13.39 -19.86
N SER A 454 -4.70 12.12 -19.50
CA SER A 454 -5.39 11.48 -18.38
C SER A 454 -5.11 12.17 -17.05
N ARG A 455 -3.90 12.68 -16.84
CA ARG A 455 -3.55 13.44 -15.63
C ARG A 455 -4.35 14.73 -15.47
N ARG A 456 -4.75 15.32 -16.58
CA ARG A 456 -5.50 16.59 -16.64
C ARG A 456 -7.02 16.43 -16.71
N GLU A 457 -7.51 15.25 -17.07
CA GLU A 457 -8.95 14.98 -17.28
C GLU A 457 -9.70 14.86 -15.94
N PRO A 458 -10.59 15.80 -15.59
CA PRO A 458 -11.34 15.76 -14.35
C PRO A 458 -12.47 14.72 -14.37
N ASP A 459 -13.05 14.43 -15.54
CA ASP A 459 -14.08 13.41 -15.68
C ASP A 459 -13.46 12.01 -15.52
N GLU A 460 -13.91 11.28 -14.50
CA GLU A 460 -13.34 9.98 -14.18
C GLU A 460 -13.54 8.96 -15.30
N ALA A 461 -14.69 8.94 -15.96
CA ALA A 461 -14.97 7.98 -17.02
C ALA A 461 -14.08 8.22 -18.24
N LYS A 462 -13.88 9.48 -18.62
CA LYS A 462 -12.95 9.85 -19.71
C LYS A 462 -11.50 9.55 -19.32
N ARG A 463 -11.11 9.86 -18.10
CA ARG A 463 -9.78 9.55 -17.58
C ARG A 463 -9.49 8.05 -17.62
N VAL A 464 -10.42 7.22 -17.17
CA VAL A 464 -10.34 5.76 -17.22
C VAL A 464 -10.21 5.25 -18.66
N ALA A 465 -10.93 5.83 -19.61
CA ALA A 465 -10.80 5.48 -21.03
C ALA A 465 -9.40 5.78 -21.58
N LEU A 466 -8.82 6.93 -21.20
CA LEU A 466 -7.44 7.30 -21.58
C LEU A 466 -6.42 6.34 -20.97
N TYR A 467 -6.59 5.94 -19.70
CA TYR A 467 -5.75 4.93 -19.07
C TYR A 467 -5.79 3.59 -19.81
N LYS A 468 -7.00 3.12 -20.13
CA LYS A 468 -7.19 1.87 -20.87
C LYS A 468 -6.50 1.90 -22.24
N GLU A 469 -6.58 3.01 -22.95
CA GLU A 469 -5.92 3.18 -24.24
C GLU A 469 -4.39 3.23 -24.08
N ALA A 470 -3.88 3.96 -23.08
CA ALA A 470 -2.44 4.03 -22.80
C ALA A 470 -1.88 2.63 -22.44
N ASP A 471 -2.56 1.89 -21.59
CA ASP A 471 -2.19 0.51 -21.22
C ASP A 471 -2.20 -0.43 -22.43
N GLN A 472 -3.14 -0.26 -23.36
CA GLN A 472 -3.16 -1.01 -24.63
C GLN A 472 -1.95 -0.71 -25.52
N VAL A 473 -1.52 0.56 -25.60
CA VAL A 473 -0.32 0.95 -26.35
C VAL A 473 0.92 0.31 -25.70
N ALA A 474 1.07 0.44 -24.38
CA ALA A 474 2.18 -0.16 -23.64
C ALA A 474 2.21 -1.70 -23.79
N PHE A 475 1.06 -2.36 -23.72
CA PHE A 475 0.98 -3.81 -23.91
C PHE A 475 1.47 -4.24 -25.28
N ARG A 476 1.06 -3.57 -26.35
CA ARG A 476 1.51 -3.88 -27.73
C ARG A 476 2.99 -3.61 -27.94
N ASP A 477 3.51 -2.53 -27.38
CA ASP A 477 4.92 -2.13 -27.51
C ASP A 477 5.86 -2.97 -26.63
N ALA A 478 5.31 -3.68 -25.63
CA ALA A 478 6.01 -4.58 -24.74
C ALA A 478 7.31 -4.01 -24.13
N PRO A 479 7.30 -2.84 -23.47
CA PRO A 479 8.50 -2.25 -22.86
C PRO A 479 8.99 -3.02 -21.63
N MET A 480 8.26 -4.06 -21.24
CA MET A 480 8.58 -4.95 -20.14
C MET A 480 8.08 -6.39 -20.42
N ILE A 481 8.66 -7.37 -19.74
CA ILE A 481 8.00 -8.66 -19.59
C ILE A 481 7.00 -8.47 -18.45
N PHE A 482 5.72 -8.56 -18.76
CA PHE A 482 4.64 -8.46 -17.79
C PHE A 482 4.57 -9.74 -16.98
N LEU A 483 4.97 -9.73 -15.71
CA LEU A 483 4.97 -10.96 -14.92
C LEU A 483 3.65 -11.15 -14.17
N TRP A 484 3.48 -10.53 -13.01
CA TRP A 484 2.25 -10.64 -12.22
C TRP A 484 2.05 -9.43 -11.31
N PHE A 485 0.81 -9.26 -10.86
CA PHE A 485 0.46 -8.45 -9.70
C PHE A 485 0.39 -9.36 -8.48
N TYR A 486 0.96 -8.97 -7.36
CA TYR A 486 0.83 -9.74 -6.13
C TYR A 486 -0.60 -9.72 -5.59
N SER A 487 -0.94 -10.76 -4.83
CA SER A 487 -2.08 -10.78 -3.93
C SER A 487 -1.57 -10.94 -2.51
N GLU A 488 -2.06 -10.08 -1.61
CA GLU A 488 -1.79 -10.24 -0.19
C GLU A 488 -2.73 -11.29 0.38
N LEU A 489 -2.19 -12.16 1.21
CA LEU A 489 -2.93 -13.22 1.88
C LEU A 489 -2.87 -13.02 3.39
N TYR A 490 -4.04 -12.96 4.00
CA TYR A 490 -4.19 -12.80 5.45
C TYR A 490 -4.89 -14.01 6.03
N ALA A 491 -4.56 -14.37 7.27
CA ALA A 491 -5.42 -15.16 8.11
C ALA A 491 -6.16 -14.21 9.06
N VAL A 492 -7.47 -14.45 9.22
CA VAL A 492 -8.37 -13.62 10.01
C VAL A 492 -9.13 -14.52 10.97
N GLN A 493 -9.10 -14.20 12.27
CA GLN A 493 -9.79 -14.97 13.27
C GLN A 493 -11.32 -14.94 13.08
N PRO A 494 -12.03 -16.05 13.33
CA PRO A 494 -13.47 -16.15 13.04
C PRO A 494 -14.33 -15.25 13.94
N TRP A 495 -13.82 -14.83 15.08
CA TRP A 495 -14.50 -13.88 15.99
C TRP A 495 -14.34 -12.41 15.56
N LEU A 496 -13.42 -12.09 14.65
CA LEU A 496 -13.25 -10.74 14.12
C LEU A 496 -14.33 -10.46 13.07
N LYS A 497 -15.08 -9.37 13.24
CA LYS A 497 -16.17 -8.98 12.33
C LYS A 497 -15.91 -7.60 11.73
N GLY A 498 -16.22 -7.46 10.43
CA GLY A 498 -16.09 -6.18 9.71
C GLY A 498 -14.66 -5.83 9.26
N PHE A 499 -13.67 -6.70 9.50
CA PHE A 499 -12.34 -6.53 8.92
C PHE A 499 -12.38 -6.85 7.42
N GLN A 500 -11.78 -5.97 6.63
CA GLN A 500 -11.54 -6.17 5.20
C GLN A 500 -10.06 -5.94 4.94
N PRO A 501 -9.33 -6.93 4.39
CA PRO A 501 -7.94 -6.72 4.00
C PRO A 501 -7.84 -5.55 3.03
N PRO A 502 -7.09 -4.49 3.36
CA PRO A 502 -7.06 -3.30 2.54
C PRO A 502 -6.18 -3.49 1.31
N VAL A 503 -6.62 -2.93 0.17
CA VAL A 503 -5.83 -2.87 -1.08
C VAL A 503 -4.60 -1.97 -0.93
N ILE A 504 -4.70 -0.94 -0.08
CA ILE A 504 -3.59 -0.06 0.29
C ILE A 504 -3.39 -0.04 1.80
N PHE A 505 -2.16 -0.01 2.26
CA PHE A 505 -1.78 -0.24 3.67
C PHE A 505 -2.49 0.67 4.69
N ASN A 506 -2.87 1.89 4.32
CA ASN A 506 -3.56 2.87 5.17
C ASN A 506 -5.09 2.92 4.92
N GLY A 507 -5.66 1.95 4.20
CA GLY A 507 -7.09 1.91 3.89
C GLY A 507 -7.99 1.34 4.99
N GLN A 508 -7.43 0.79 6.09
CA GLN A 508 -8.21 0.15 7.16
C GLN A 508 -8.02 0.87 8.49
N PRO A 509 -8.94 1.79 8.87
CA PRO A 509 -8.84 2.56 10.11
C PRO A 509 -9.40 1.83 11.35
N TRP A 510 -9.88 0.60 11.25
CA TRP A 510 -10.44 -0.26 12.31
C TRP A 510 -11.69 0.30 13.03
N THR A 511 -12.28 1.38 12.58
CA THR A 511 -13.40 2.07 13.27
C THR A 511 -14.67 1.24 13.37
N THR A 512 -14.93 0.37 12.37
CA THR A 512 -16.14 -0.46 12.27
C THR A 512 -15.88 -1.92 12.64
N VAL A 513 -14.64 -2.29 12.90
CA VAL A 513 -14.26 -3.66 13.26
C VAL A 513 -14.63 -3.95 14.71
N THR A 514 -15.15 -5.15 14.95
CA THR A 514 -15.50 -5.63 16.28
C THR A 514 -14.94 -7.03 16.50
N THR A 515 -14.74 -7.40 17.74
CA THR A 515 -14.39 -8.77 18.12
C THR A 515 -15.44 -9.32 19.10
N THR A 516 -15.74 -10.61 18.98
CA THR A 516 -16.57 -11.36 19.95
C THR A 516 -15.70 -12.20 20.88
N ALA A 517 -14.38 -12.21 20.71
CA ALA A 517 -13.47 -12.88 21.63
C ALA A 517 -13.39 -12.10 22.94
N ALA A 518 -13.54 -12.83 24.06
CA ALA A 518 -13.09 -12.35 25.36
C ALA A 518 -11.55 -12.20 25.34
N THR A 519 -11.02 -11.28 26.12
CA THR A 519 -9.59 -10.89 26.16
C THR A 519 -8.60 -12.01 26.56
N ASN A 520 -9.06 -13.25 26.69
CA ASN A 520 -8.25 -14.45 26.91
C ASN A 520 -8.65 -15.52 25.89
N GLY A 521 -8.21 -15.32 24.63
CA GLY A 521 -8.46 -16.26 23.54
C GLY A 521 -7.88 -17.66 23.79
N LYS A 522 -8.61 -18.51 24.50
CA LYS A 522 -8.48 -19.95 24.35
C LYS A 522 -9.56 -20.38 23.36
N ILE A 523 -9.13 -20.80 22.18
CA ILE A 523 -9.96 -21.68 21.35
C ILE A 523 -10.21 -22.90 22.22
N ALA A 524 -11.48 -23.18 22.55
CA ALA A 524 -11.85 -24.47 23.13
C ALA A 524 -11.32 -25.53 22.14
N SER A 525 -10.35 -26.31 22.57
CA SER A 525 -9.91 -27.50 21.87
C SER A 525 -11.15 -28.36 21.64
N SER A 526 -11.39 -28.77 20.41
CA SER A 526 -12.45 -29.68 20.00
C SER A 526 -12.12 -31.13 20.41
N GLU A 527 -11.77 -31.31 21.69
CA GLU A 527 -11.66 -32.61 22.33
C GLU A 527 -12.51 -32.56 23.61
N GLU A 528 -13.78 -32.83 23.42
CA GLU A 528 -14.70 -33.45 24.40
C GLU A 528 -16.08 -33.53 23.76
N VAL A 529 -16.30 -34.58 22.98
CA VAL A 529 -17.61 -35.14 22.73
C VAL A 529 -17.53 -36.63 23.12
N PRO A 530 -18.28 -37.10 24.14
CA PRO A 530 -18.28 -38.48 24.56
C PRO A 530 -18.89 -39.44 23.54
#